data_5fe0674e2253ef3109662ba6ad9b4021
#
_entry.id   5fe0674e2253ef3109662ba6ad9b4021
#
_cell.length_a   1.000
_cell.length_b   1.000
_cell.length_c   1.000
_cell.angle_alpha   90.00
_cell.angle_beta   90.00
_cell.angle_gamma   90.00
#
_symmetry.space_group_name_H-M   'P 1'
#
loop_
_entity.id
_entity.type
_entity.pdbx_description
1 polymer ?
#
loop_
_entity_poly.entity_id
_entity_poly.type
_entity_poly.pdbx_seq_one_letter_code
_entity_poly.pdbx_strand_id
1 'polypeptide(L)'
;MRRIGLTATAIAVVLGGGGAYLAKEAVSKPTAKPLLAAATVTPVPLPTGPDYPAPPAVINGWIAAGDTTAIRGHAWSLWQAMATPSGQFFNGQQLPIWETWATSDDVFPGTPAALKAALRPRAATLAARLAQPRALRHFRVPHQFHHGLSTKAALPFGNAAVTAFNKFSPAAATFIDAPQPGPGGGTYSYASAAGLAKLNASWPAGTTPEARGINEFPVEGVELKPVFSTVKATGLTIQPLWQGPAASTNPNNPTPDTWTTCVLVAPTGVGAVRPATRAEIASAGPAGACKTFLYAPLSTFYAVRLSAAEAKEFATSTGRAVAEGDFAVLQAMHVSTKEIPFWTWQTFWWQPGADTPNGFPGSKQNQPASLGAPWNNYAACAAYSQTTTVDGSTMQVCFNPYLETSSGIPAGLTSNCMSCHGVAVVGGKAPYPPNYNKPIAFFTDPAYFTTRTTHTDFSWAVANAQ
;
A
#
# COMPACT_ATOMS: atom_id res chain seq x y z
N MET A 1 -28.48 -15.73 71.77
CA MET A 1 -29.65 -16.58 72.14
C MET A 1 -30.43 -16.94 70.90
N ARG A 2 -30.79 -18.16 70.82
CA ARG A 2 -31.64 -19.02 70.00
C ARG A 2 -30.92 -19.73 68.80
N ARG A 3 -30.66 -20.99 69.15
CA ARG A 3 -30.51 -22.18 68.31
C ARG A 3 -31.85 -22.59 67.74
N ILE A 4 -31.86 -23.42 66.71
CA ILE A 4 -32.80 -24.48 66.29
C ILE A 4 -32.65 -24.62 64.80
N GLY A 5 -32.49 -25.72 64.12
CA GLY A 5 -32.42 -27.13 64.50
C GLY A 5 -32.31 -27.92 63.18
N LEU A 6 -31.47 -28.98 63.18
CA LEU A 6 -31.40 -29.99 62.15
C LEU A 6 -32.72 -30.79 62.05
N THR A 7 -33.11 -31.15 60.84
CA THR A 7 -33.92 -32.35 60.58
C THR A 7 -33.28 -33.17 59.46
N ALA A 8 -32.74 -34.30 59.82
CA ALA A 8 -32.34 -35.38 58.95
C ALA A 8 -33.55 -36.25 58.61
N THR A 9 -33.75 -36.58 57.35
CA THR A 9 -34.68 -37.66 56.99
C THR A 9 -33.89 -38.71 56.22
N ALA A 10 -33.76 -39.87 56.82
CA ALA A 10 -33.23 -41.07 56.19
C ALA A 10 -34.33 -41.77 55.39
N ILE A 11 -34.04 -42.23 54.21
CA ILE A 11 -34.87 -43.21 53.44
C ILE A 11 -33.99 -44.32 52.90
N ALA A 12 -34.49 -45.48 53.04
CA ALA A 12 -33.99 -46.83 52.99
C ALA A 12 -33.32 -47.23 51.64
N VAL A 13 -32.36 -48.13 51.80
CA VAL A 13 -31.70 -48.98 50.83
C VAL A 13 -32.67 -50.04 50.33
N VAL A 14 -32.82 -50.15 49.00
CA VAL A 14 -33.30 -51.38 48.38
C VAL A 14 -32.20 -51.88 47.44
N LEU A 15 -31.58 -53.01 47.77
CA LEU A 15 -30.68 -53.79 46.97
C LEU A 15 -31.43 -54.51 45.88
N GLY A 16 -31.12 -54.16 44.61
CA GLY A 16 -31.52 -54.92 43.44
C GLY A 16 -30.34 -55.06 42.53
N GLY A 17 -29.78 -56.26 42.38
CA GLY A 17 -28.64 -56.58 41.56
C GLY A 17 -29.01 -56.52 40.08
N GLY A 18 -28.06 -56.02 39.26
CA GLY A 18 -28.17 -56.04 37.80
C GLY A 18 -27.05 -55.31 37.16
N GLY A 19 -26.21 -56.05 36.48
CA GLY A 19 -25.18 -55.80 35.50
C GLY A 19 -24.72 -54.37 35.25
N ALA A 20 -23.44 -54.08 35.58
CA ALA A 20 -22.73 -52.90 35.14
C ALA A 20 -22.44 -52.97 33.65
N TYR A 21 -23.19 -52.24 32.85
CA TYR A 21 -22.81 -51.82 31.51
C TYR A 21 -22.02 -50.52 31.62
N LEU A 22 -20.70 -50.58 31.48
CA LEU A 22 -19.87 -49.42 31.29
C LEU A 22 -20.20 -48.82 29.90
N ALA A 23 -21.05 -47.82 29.87
CA ALA A 23 -21.18 -46.95 28.72
C ALA A 23 -19.88 -46.12 28.60
N LYS A 24 -19.00 -46.49 27.66
CA LYS A 24 -17.88 -45.70 27.23
C LYS A 24 -18.47 -44.44 26.57
N GLU A 25 -18.45 -43.30 27.27
CA GLU A 25 -18.70 -42.01 26.62
C GLU A 25 -17.70 -41.85 25.47
N ALA A 26 -18.20 -41.89 24.27
CA ALA A 26 -17.43 -41.55 23.07
C ALA A 26 -17.13 -40.03 23.14
N VAL A 27 -15.92 -39.68 23.57
CA VAL A 27 -15.40 -38.33 23.37
C VAL A 27 -15.48 -38.04 21.90
N SER A 28 -16.48 -37.24 21.49
CA SER A 28 -16.59 -36.76 20.12
C SER A 28 -15.35 -35.93 19.86
N LYS A 29 -14.47 -36.40 18.96
CA LYS A 29 -13.39 -35.59 18.40
C LYS A 29 -13.99 -34.28 17.92
N PRO A 30 -13.40 -33.12 18.28
CA PRO A 30 -13.85 -31.86 17.71
C PRO A 30 -13.77 -31.98 16.18
N THR A 31 -14.90 -31.89 15.53
CA THR A 31 -15.00 -31.79 14.07
C THR A 31 -14.13 -30.62 13.67
N ALA A 32 -13.06 -30.88 12.94
CA ALA A 32 -12.22 -29.84 12.35
C ALA A 32 -13.15 -28.91 11.57
N LYS A 33 -13.17 -27.63 11.98
CA LYS A 33 -13.89 -26.59 11.27
C LYS A 33 -13.45 -26.69 9.80
N PRO A 34 -14.37 -26.81 8.82
CA PRO A 34 -13.95 -26.92 7.43
C PRO A 34 -13.04 -25.73 7.14
N LEU A 35 -11.81 -25.98 6.67
CA LEU A 35 -10.98 -24.96 6.09
C LEU A 35 -11.84 -24.33 4.99
N LEU A 36 -12.25 -23.07 5.20
CA LEU A 36 -12.85 -22.28 4.14
C LEU A 36 -11.87 -22.35 2.97
N ALA A 37 -12.32 -22.91 1.85
CA ALA A 37 -11.51 -22.93 0.63
C ALA A 37 -11.00 -21.49 0.41
N ALA A 38 -9.69 -21.35 0.26
CA ALA A 38 -9.10 -20.04 0.03
C ALA A 38 -9.84 -19.39 -1.13
N ALA A 39 -10.46 -18.24 -0.85
CA ALA A 39 -11.21 -17.52 -1.88
C ALA A 39 -10.24 -17.19 -3.01
N THR A 40 -10.60 -17.58 -4.23
CA THR A 40 -9.84 -17.23 -5.44
C THR A 40 -10.13 -15.80 -5.79
N VAL A 41 -9.10 -15.01 -5.94
CA VAL A 41 -9.19 -13.63 -6.43
C VAL A 41 -8.63 -13.60 -7.84
N THR A 42 -9.42 -13.08 -8.77
CA THR A 42 -9.02 -12.85 -10.16
C THR A 42 -8.80 -11.36 -10.38
N PRO A 43 -7.65 -10.92 -10.91
CA PRO A 43 -7.40 -9.52 -11.17
C PRO A 43 -8.45 -8.90 -12.12
N VAL A 44 -9.01 -7.77 -11.72
CA VAL A 44 -9.98 -7.00 -12.49
C VAL A 44 -9.29 -5.75 -13.04
N PRO A 45 -9.29 -5.49 -14.36
CA PRO A 45 -8.75 -4.25 -14.91
C PRO A 45 -9.59 -3.05 -14.46
N LEU A 46 -9.00 -1.84 -14.51
CA LEU A 46 -9.79 -0.63 -14.36
C LEU A 46 -10.83 -0.55 -15.49
N PRO A 47 -12.02 -0.04 -15.19
CA PRO A 47 -13.01 0.24 -16.23
C PRO A 47 -12.45 1.25 -17.26
N THR A 48 -12.49 0.88 -18.53
CA THR A 48 -12.16 1.82 -19.60
C THR A 48 -13.30 2.80 -19.82
N GLY A 49 -12.97 4.07 -20.05
CA GLY A 49 -13.96 5.13 -20.22
C GLY A 49 -13.29 6.43 -20.67
N PRO A 50 -14.02 7.55 -20.68
CA PRO A 50 -13.46 8.82 -21.11
C PRO A 50 -12.28 9.31 -20.24
N ASP A 51 -12.24 8.86 -18.98
CA ASP A 51 -11.24 9.29 -18.01
C ASP A 51 -10.09 8.29 -17.83
N TYR A 52 -10.18 7.06 -18.44
CA TYR A 52 -9.11 6.07 -18.33
C TYR A 52 -9.21 4.98 -19.40
N PRO A 53 -8.09 4.66 -20.10
CA PRO A 53 -6.89 5.51 -20.19
C PRO A 53 -7.22 6.80 -20.95
N ALA A 54 -6.84 7.94 -20.37
CA ALA A 54 -7.01 9.22 -21.02
C ALA A 54 -6.00 9.37 -22.20
N PRO A 55 -6.41 9.92 -23.34
CA PRO A 55 -5.49 10.10 -24.47
C PRO A 55 -4.27 10.94 -24.05
N PRO A 56 -3.03 10.54 -24.42
CA PRO A 56 -1.82 11.28 -24.07
C PRO A 56 -1.86 12.76 -24.49
N ALA A 57 -2.48 13.07 -25.64
CA ALA A 57 -2.62 14.45 -26.11
C ALA A 57 -3.48 15.31 -25.17
N VAL A 58 -4.50 14.73 -24.54
CA VAL A 58 -5.36 15.42 -23.58
C VAL A 58 -4.58 15.73 -22.32
N ILE A 59 -3.89 14.75 -21.75
CA ILE A 59 -3.08 14.93 -20.54
C ILE A 59 -1.96 15.95 -20.77
N ASN A 60 -1.26 15.85 -21.90
CA ASN A 60 -0.22 16.81 -22.28
C ASN A 60 -0.79 18.23 -22.47
N GLY A 61 -2.03 18.34 -22.95
CA GLY A 61 -2.74 19.61 -23.01
C GLY A 61 -2.97 20.22 -21.63
N TRP A 62 -3.39 19.43 -20.64
CA TRP A 62 -3.53 19.90 -19.26
C TRP A 62 -2.20 20.34 -18.64
N ILE A 63 -1.12 19.58 -18.91
CA ILE A 63 0.22 19.91 -18.42
C ILE A 63 0.67 21.24 -19.03
N ALA A 64 0.55 21.40 -20.35
CA ALA A 64 0.96 22.62 -21.06
C ALA A 64 0.16 23.86 -20.63
N ALA A 65 -1.12 23.68 -20.32
CA ALA A 65 -1.99 24.75 -19.84
C ALA A 65 -1.83 25.05 -18.33
N GLY A 66 -1.12 24.19 -17.58
CA GLY A 66 -1.09 24.26 -16.12
C GLY A 66 -2.47 24.01 -15.49
N ASP A 67 -3.34 23.21 -16.15
CA ASP A 67 -4.70 22.94 -15.72
C ASP A 67 -4.74 21.97 -14.54
N THR A 68 -4.48 22.51 -13.35
CA THR A 68 -4.49 21.73 -12.11
C THR A 68 -5.88 21.19 -11.77
N THR A 69 -6.95 21.79 -12.29
CA THR A 69 -8.33 21.34 -12.08
C THR A 69 -8.58 20.04 -12.84
N ALA A 70 -8.22 19.98 -14.12
CA ALA A 70 -8.33 18.76 -14.92
C ALA A 70 -7.44 17.64 -14.37
N ILE A 71 -6.18 17.95 -14.01
CA ILE A 71 -5.24 16.98 -13.42
C ILE A 71 -5.78 16.39 -12.11
N ARG A 72 -6.32 17.23 -11.21
CA ARG A 72 -6.93 16.74 -9.95
C ARG A 72 -8.19 15.92 -10.22
N GLY A 73 -9.04 16.39 -11.13
CA GLY A 73 -10.25 15.66 -11.54
C GLY A 73 -9.92 14.26 -12.04
N HIS A 74 -8.91 14.15 -12.90
CA HIS A 74 -8.43 12.88 -13.41
C HIS A 74 -7.87 11.98 -12.29
N ALA A 75 -7.05 12.51 -11.38
CA ALA A 75 -6.55 11.75 -10.23
C ALA A 75 -7.70 11.18 -9.36
N TRP A 76 -8.74 11.97 -9.13
CA TRP A 76 -9.93 11.51 -8.40
C TRP A 76 -10.76 10.48 -9.16
N SER A 77 -10.86 10.60 -10.50
CA SER A 77 -11.51 9.58 -11.33
C SER A 77 -10.79 8.24 -11.24
N LEU A 78 -9.45 8.23 -11.26
CA LEU A 78 -8.64 7.03 -11.04
C LEU A 78 -8.88 6.44 -9.64
N TRP A 79 -8.90 7.28 -8.60
CA TRP A 79 -9.18 6.84 -7.24
C TRP A 79 -10.56 6.18 -7.13
N GLN A 80 -11.58 6.81 -7.70
CA GLN A 80 -12.94 6.28 -7.71
C GLN A 80 -13.02 4.93 -8.48
N ALA A 81 -12.37 4.84 -9.64
CA ALA A 81 -12.34 3.63 -10.44
C ALA A 81 -11.66 2.47 -9.68
N MET A 82 -10.52 2.73 -9.02
CA MET A 82 -9.84 1.74 -8.20
C MET A 82 -10.68 1.31 -6.99
N ALA A 83 -11.39 2.24 -6.36
CA ALA A 83 -12.25 2.01 -5.22
C ALA A 83 -13.55 1.25 -5.56
N THR A 84 -13.89 1.14 -6.84
CA THR A 84 -15.08 0.43 -7.31
C THR A 84 -15.08 -1.03 -6.83
N PRO A 85 -16.21 -1.56 -6.32
CA PRO A 85 -16.32 -2.95 -5.95
C PRO A 85 -16.02 -3.90 -7.11
N SER A 86 -15.11 -4.85 -6.88
CA SER A 86 -14.71 -5.84 -7.91
C SER A 86 -15.72 -6.97 -8.14
N GLY A 87 -16.77 -7.04 -7.32
CA GLY A 87 -17.67 -8.19 -7.28
C GLY A 87 -17.10 -9.41 -6.55
N GLN A 88 -15.86 -9.35 -6.07
CA GLN A 88 -15.18 -10.45 -5.37
C GLN A 88 -15.12 -10.18 -3.87
N PHE A 89 -15.10 -11.27 -3.10
CA PHE A 89 -15.09 -11.21 -1.63
C PHE A 89 -13.90 -11.98 -1.06
N PHE A 90 -13.36 -11.47 0.02
CA PHE A 90 -12.36 -12.14 0.83
C PHE A 90 -12.70 -11.96 2.31
N ASN A 91 -12.74 -13.06 3.07
CA ASN A 91 -13.14 -13.06 4.48
C ASN A 91 -14.46 -12.31 4.77
N GLY A 92 -15.43 -12.38 3.85
CA GLY A 92 -16.72 -11.71 3.96
C GLY A 92 -16.70 -10.22 3.60
N GLN A 93 -15.54 -9.66 3.26
CA GLN A 93 -15.40 -8.28 2.81
C GLN A 93 -15.37 -8.22 1.29
N GLN A 94 -16.16 -7.32 0.70
CA GLN A 94 -16.11 -7.02 -0.73
C GLN A 94 -14.81 -6.27 -1.06
N LEU A 95 -14.09 -6.78 -2.06
CA LEU A 95 -12.82 -6.19 -2.47
C LEU A 95 -13.05 -5.05 -3.48
N PRO A 96 -12.36 -3.92 -3.34
CA PRO A 96 -12.23 -2.95 -4.41
C PRO A 96 -11.36 -3.53 -5.55
N ILE A 97 -11.45 -2.96 -6.74
CA ILE A 97 -10.73 -3.45 -7.93
C ILE A 97 -9.24 -3.59 -7.66
N TRP A 98 -8.59 -2.57 -7.09
CA TRP A 98 -7.15 -2.58 -6.85
C TRP A 98 -6.66 -3.70 -5.93
N GLU A 99 -7.51 -4.16 -5.01
CA GLU A 99 -7.16 -5.29 -4.13
C GLU A 99 -7.01 -6.61 -4.87
N THR A 100 -7.67 -6.75 -6.00
CA THR A 100 -7.59 -7.96 -6.83
C THR A 100 -6.29 -8.08 -7.61
N TRP A 101 -5.49 -7.03 -7.69
CA TRP A 101 -4.30 -6.97 -8.54
C TRP A 101 -3.13 -7.79 -7.99
N ALA A 102 -2.22 -8.16 -8.89
CA ALA A 102 -1.03 -8.91 -8.57
C ALA A 102 -0.10 -8.12 -7.63
N THR A 103 0.50 -8.81 -6.67
CA THR A 103 1.55 -8.25 -5.80
C THR A 103 2.93 -8.44 -6.41
N SER A 104 3.95 -7.83 -5.82
CA SER A 104 5.35 -8.07 -6.23
C SER A 104 5.72 -9.55 -6.18
N ASP A 105 5.26 -10.31 -5.18
CA ASP A 105 5.52 -11.75 -5.08
C ASP A 105 4.89 -12.56 -6.22
N ASP A 106 3.78 -12.07 -6.79
CA ASP A 106 3.14 -12.72 -7.92
C ASP A 106 3.91 -12.46 -9.22
N VAL A 107 4.44 -11.24 -9.37
CA VAL A 107 5.08 -10.76 -10.61
C VAL A 107 6.57 -11.07 -10.62
N PHE A 108 7.26 -10.90 -9.47
CA PHE A 108 8.70 -11.16 -9.31
C PHE A 108 8.91 -12.43 -8.48
N PRO A 109 8.88 -13.61 -9.06
CA PRO A 109 9.05 -14.86 -8.34
C PRO A 109 10.53 -15.06 -7.95
N GLY A 110 11.11 -14.11 -7.23
CA GLY A 110 12.52 -14.13 -6.83
C GLY A 110 12.71 -14.78 -5.47
N THR A 111 13.49 -15.70 -5.39
CA THR A 111 14.54 -16.33 -4.59
C THR A 111 14.46 -17.84 -4.66
N PRO A 112 15.59 -18.58 -4.62
CA PRO A 112 15.62 -20.06 -4.71
C PRO A 112 14.77 -20.78 -3.66
N ALA A 113 14.50 -20.17 -2.50
CA ALA A 113 13.66 -20.76 -1.45
C ALA A 113 12.16 -20.67 -1.77
N ALA A 114 11.70 -19.56 -2.34
CA ALA A 114 10.34 -19.43 -2.84
C ALA A 114 10.14 -20.26 -4.12
N LEU A 115 11.15 -20.35 -4.98
CA LEU A 115 11.16 -21.26 -6.14
C LEU A 115 11.07 -22.73 -5.73
N LYS A 116 11.71 -23.17 -4.65
CA LYS A 116 11.60 -24.55 -4.13
C LYS A 116 10.22 -24.88 -3.58
N ALA A 117 9.54 -23.90 -2.99
CA ALA A 117 8.14 -24.04 -2.55
C ALA A 117 7.14 -23.93 -3.72
N ALA A 118 7.55 -23.32 -4.83
CA ALA A 118 6.79 -23.10 -6.04
C ALA A 118 7.30 -23.93 -7.24
N LEU A 119 7.91 -25.09 -7.03
CA LEU A 119 8.18 -26.07 -8.09
C LEU A 119 6.86 -26.65 -8.62
N ARG A 120 6.02 -25.77 -9.08
CA ARG A 120 4.97 -26.07 -10.05
C ARG A 120 5.59 -25.90 -11.44
N PRO A 121 5.13 -26.70 -12.43
CA PRO A 121 5.72 -26.67 -13.75
C PRO A 121 5.82 -25.23 -14.29
N ARG A 122 6.98 -24.85 -14.75
CA ARG A 122 7.35 -23.51 -15.28
C ARG A 122 6.55 -23.09 -16.53
N ALA A 123 5.55 -23.89 -16.94
CA ALA A 123 4.77 -23.70 -18.15
C ALA A 123 3.47 -22.88 -17.95
N ALA A 124 3.12 -22.52 -16.71
CA ALA A 124 1.94 -21.67 -16.50
C ALA A 124 2.30 -20.21 -16.73
N THR A 125 1.64 -19.58 -17.69
CA THR A 125 1.67 -18.11 -17.88
C THR A 125 1.24 -17.41 -16.58
N LEU A 126 1.62 -16.11 -16.40
CA LEU A 126 1.13 -15.33 -15.27
C LEU A 126 -0.40 -15.41 -15.17
N ALA A 127 -1.12 -15.30 -16.30
CA ALA A 127 -2.57 -15.44 -16.33
C ALA A 127 -3.05 -16.77 -15.74
N ALA A 128 -2.40 -17.88 -16.07
CA ALA A 128 -2.73 -19.20 -15.51
C ALA A 128 -2.37 -19.30 -14.01
N ARG A 129 -1.31 -18.62 -13.57
CA ARG A 129 -0.95 -18.54 -12.14
C ARG A 129 -1.95 -17.69 -11.36
N LEU A 130 -2.41 -16.58 -11.92
CA LEU A 130 -3.39 -15.68 -11.30
C LEU A 130 -4.80 -16.29 -11.29
N ALA A 131 -5.14 -17.14 -12.26
CA ALA A 131 -6.40 -17.87 -12.30
C ALA A 131 -6.48 -19.03 -11.29
N GLN A 132 -5.36 -19.43 -10.65
CA GLN A 132 -5.36 -20.47 -9.63
C GLN A 132 -5.86 -19.94 -8.28
N PRO A 133 -6.51 -20.79 -7.45
CA PRO A 133 -6.84 -20.43 -6.07
C PRO A 133 -5.60 -19.92 -5.35
N ARG A 134 -5.58 -18.65 -5.03
CA ARG A 134 -4.52 -18.06 -4.21
C ARG A 134 -5.14 -17.34 -3.03
N ALA A 135 -4.54 -17.49 -1.87
CA ALA A 135 -4.86 -16.64 -0.75
C ALA A 135 -4.51 -15.19 -1.14
N LEU A 136 -5.43 -14.27 -0.92
CA LEU A 136 -5.12 -12.85 -1.07
C LEU A 136 -3.99 -12.52 -0.09
N ARG A 137 -2.87 -12.05 -0.61
CA ARG A 137 -1.70 -11.72 0.20
C ARG A 137 -1.65 -10.21 0.39
N HIS A 138 -2.33 -9.72 1.44
CA HIS A 138 -2.37 -8.29 1.72
C HIS A 138 -1.03 -7.73 2.21
N PHE A 139 -0.22 -8.51 2.94
CA PHE A 139 0.86 -7.96 3.77
C PHE A 139 2.20 -8.67 3.64
N ARG A 140 2.48 -9.32 2.51
CA ARG A 140 3.85 -9.71 2.21
C ARG A 140 4.66 -8.47 1.86
N VAL A 141 5.59 -8.15 2.75
CA VAL A 141 6.50 -7.04 2.56
C VAL A 141 7.48 -7.39 1.46
N PRO A 142 7.45 -6.75 0.30
CA PRO A 142 8.54 -6.85 -0.65
C PRO A 142 9.79 -6.25 0.00
N HIS A 143 10.94 -6.82 -0.27
CA HIS A 143 12.25 -6.32 0.19
C HIS A 143 12.53 -4.85 -0.19
N GLN A 144 11.74 -4.29 -1.07
CA GLN A 144 11.80 -2.90 -1.55
C GLN A 144 11.48 -1.83 -0.50
N PHE A 145 10.95 -2.22 0.67
CA PHE A 145 10.55 -1.25 1.71
C PHE A 145 11.66 -0.81 2.64
N HIS A 146 12.82 -1.38 2.54
CA HIS A 146 13.99 -0.90 3.25
C HIS A 146 14.65 0.27 2.49
N HIS A 147 13.96 1.38 2.34
CA HIS A 147 14.55 2.64 1.92
C HIS A 147 15.63 3.08 2.93
N GLY A 148 16.78 2.40 2.97
CA GLY A 148 17.91 2.77 3.78
C GLY A 148 17.66 2.92 5.28
N LEU A 149 16.46 2.64 5.76
CA LEU A 149 16.12 2.67 7.18
C LEU A 149 16.71 1.43 7.83
N SER A 150 17.92 1.61 8.35
CA SER A 150 18.49 0.63 9.23
C SER A 150 17.54 0.46 10.41
N THR A 151 16.86 -0.69 10.42
CA THR A 151 16.53 -1.49 11.58
C THR A 151 16.53 -0.80 12.95
N LYS A 152 15.40 -0.91 13.66
CA LYS A 152 15.41 -1.15 15.11
C LYS A 152 15.26 0.02 16.07
N ALA A 153 14.83 1.18 15.70
CA ALA A 153 14.22 2.03 16.72
C ALA A 153 12.71 1.93 16.59
N ALA A 154 12.08 1.16 17.44
CA ALA A 154 10.61 1.14 17.59
C ALA A 154 10.15 2.49 18.14
N LEU A 155 10.12 3.52 17.31
CA LEU A 155 9.44 4.77 17.64
C LEU A 155 7.93 4.47 17.60
N PRO A 156 7.15 4.94 18.57
CA PRO A 156 5.73 4.61 18.68
C PRO A 156 4.91 4.97 17.44
N PHE A 157 5.40 5.85 16.59
CA PHE A 157 4.74 6.32 15.37
C PHE A 157 5.71 6.52 14.18
N GLY A 158 6.92 5.99 14.25
CA GLY A 158 7.86 6.06 13.14
C GLY A 158 7.48 5.16 11.95
N ASN A 159 8.29 5.16 10.90
CA ASN A 159 8.10 4.35 9.69
C ASN A 159 7.90 2.86 9.94
N ALA A 160 8.40 2.35 11.07
CA ALA A 160 8.14 0.99 11.52
C ALA A 160 6.67 0.71 11.87
N ALA A 161 5.80 1.74 11.88
CA ALA A 161 4.38 1.58 12.18
C ALA A 161 3.51 1.30 10.95
N VAL A 162 4.07 1.43 9.76
CA VAL A 162 3.36 1.19 8.50
C VAL A 162 4.01 0.06 7.73
N THR A 163 3.20 -0.68 6.99
CA THR A 163 3.67 -1.62 5.98
C THR A 163 3.10 -1.23 4.63
N ALA A 164 3.85 -1.44 3.58
CA ALA A 164 3.39 -1.16 2.25
C ALA A 164 3.95 -2.20 1.27
N PHE A 165 3.33 -2.35 0.11
CA PHE A 165 3.73 -3.30 -0.92
C PHE A 165 3.24 -2.80 -2.27
N ASN A 166 3.86 -3.28 -3.36
CA ASN A 166 3.41 -2.89 -4.68
C ASN A 166 2.30 -3.82 -5.18
N LYS A 167 1.39 -3.26 -5.96
CA LYS A 167 0.42 -3.99 -6.76
C LYS A 167 0.45 -3.48 -8.21
N PHE A 168 0.13 -4.37 -9.11
CA PHE A 168 0.22 -4.15 -10.55
C PHE A 168 -1.11 -4.48 -11.20
N SER A 169 -1.62 -3.55 -12.02
CA SER A 169 -2.80 -3.84 -12.85
C SER A 169 -2.55 -5.07 -13.73
N PRO A 170 -3.58 -5.74 -14.23
CA PRO A 170 -3.42 -6.89 -15.13
C PRO A 170 -2.49 -6.59 -16.32
N ALA A 171 -2.58 -5.39 -16.89
CA ALA A 171 -1.73 -4.97 -18.00
C ALA A 171 -0.27 -4.84 -17.58
N ALA A 172 0.03 -4.14 -16.49
CA ALA A 172 1.39 -3.97 -15.97
C ALA A 172 2.00 -5.33 -15.56
N ALA A 173 1.25 -6.16 -14.83
CA ALA A 173 1.71 -7.47 -14.40
C ALA A 173 2.04 -8.39 -15.60
N THR A 174 1.18 -8.40 -16.62
CA THR A 174 1.40 -9.19 -17.84
C THR A 174 2.63 -8.69 -18.61
N PHE A 175 2.81 -7.38 -18.69
CA PHE A 175 3.97 -6.79 -19.37
C PHE A 175 5.29 -7.19 -18.70
N ILE A 176 5.36 -7.15 -17.38
CA ILE A 176 6.56 -7.53 -16.63
C ILE A 176 6.87 -9.03 -16.77
N ASP A 177 5.83 -9.89 -16.73
CA ASP A 177 6.00 -11.35 -16.79
C ASP A 177 6.31 -11.87 -18.20
N ALA A 178 5.84 -11.16 -19.23
CA ALA A 178 6.04 -11.56 -20.62
C ALA A 178 7.50 -11.42 -21.05
N PRO A 179 8.00 -12.33 -21.90
CA PRO A 179 9.28 -12.14 -22.57
C PRO A 179 9.26 -10.87 -23.44
N GLN A 180 10.25 -10.00 -23.27
CA GLN A 180 10.33 -8.71 -23.95
C GLN A 180 11.46 -8.69 -24.97
N PRO A 181 11.23 -8.17 -26.18
CA PRO A 181 12.30 -7.97 -27.16
C PRO A 181 13.26 -6.87 -26.68
N GLY A 182 14.53 -6.99 -27.09
CA GLY A 182 15.55 -6.01 -26.72
C GLY A 182 16.75 -6.04 -27.66
N PRO A 183 17.90 -5.47 -27.26
CA PRO A 183 19.06 -5.27 -28.13
C PRO A 183 19.52 -6.56 -28.81
N GLY A 184 19.97 -6.44 -30.06
CA GLY A 184 20.51 -7.56 -30.83
C GLY A 184 19.50 -8.66 -31.19
N GLY A 185 18.18 -8.40 -31.09
CA GLY A 185 17.13 -9.39 -31.34
C GLY A 185 16.95 -10.39 -30.20
N GLY A 186 17.55 -10.12 -29.04
CA GLY A 186 17.40 -10.94 -27.85
C GLY A 186 16.04 -10.79 -27.19
N THR A 187 15.72 -11.77 -26.34
CA THR A 187 14.52 -11.76 -25.50
C THR A 187 14.92 -11.75 -24.04
N TYR A 188 14.25 -10.90 -23.23
CA TYR A 188 14.60 -10.61 -21.85
C TYR A 188 13.39 -10.71 -20.94
N SER A 189 13.60 -11.10 -19.69
CA SER A 189 12.58 -11.10 -18.65
C SER A 189 12.77 -9.87 -17.75
N TYR A 190 11.73 -9.10 -17.58
CA TYR A 190 11.72 -8.01 -16.59
C TYR A 190 11.32 -8.48 -15.19
N ALA A 191 10.79 -9.67 -15.10
CA ALA A 191 10.37 -10.29 -13.83
C ALA A 191 11.53 -10.88 -12.99
N SER A 192 12.77 -10.70 -13.39
CA SER A 192 13.92 -11.30 -12.66
C SER A 192 15.17 -10.45 -12.75
N ALA A 193 15.93 -10.41 -11.67
CA ALA A 193 17.25 -9.76 -11.63
C ALA A 193 18.20 -10.31 -12.71
N ALA A 194 18.19 -11.62 -12.95
CA ALA A 194 19.03 -12.24 -13.98
C ALA A 194 18.66 -11.78 -15.40
N GLY A 195 17.35 -11.66 -15.70
CA GLY A 195 16.85 -11.15 -16.98
C GLY A 195 17.23 -9.70 -17.21
N LEU A 196 17.07 -8.86 -16.19
CA LEU A 196 17.48 -7.45 -16.24
C LEU A 196 18.99 -7.26 -16.32
N ALA A 197 19.77 -8.06 -15.60
CA ALA A 197 21.24 -8.06 -15.71
C ALA A 197 21.69 -8.45 -17.11
N LYS A 198 21.06 -9.48 -17.73
CA LYS A 198 21.30 -9.88 -19.10
C LYS A 198 20.98 -8.76 -20.09
N LEU A 199 19.82 -8.09 -19.93
CA LEU A 199 19.44 -6.92 -20.75
C LEU A 199 20.49 -5.81 -20.60
N ASN A 200 20.84 -5.46 -19.38
CA ASN A 200 21.80 -4.38 -19.10
C ASN A 200 23.18 -4.64 -19.73
N ALA A 201 23.62 -5.90 -19.79
CA ALA A 201 24.88 -6.31 -20.41
C ALA A 201 24.81 -6.42 -21.95
N SER A 202 23.63 -6.45 -22.55
CA SER A 202 23.45 -6.74 -23.98
C SER A 202 23.44 -5.51 -24.87
N TRP A 203 23.51 -4.31 -24.30
CA TRP A 203 23.50 -3.07 -25.09
C TRP A 203 24.79 -2.92 -25.91
N PRO A 204 24.69 -2.59 -27.22
CA PRO A 204 25.85 -2.32 -28.04
C PRO A 204 26.72 -1.21 -27.46
N ALA A 205 28.03 -1.29 -27.72
CA ALA A 205 28.95 -0.21 -27.40
C ALA A 205 28.52 1.09 -28.08
N GLY A 206 28.53 2.20 -27.34
CA GLY A 206 28.11 3.51 -27.84
C GLY A 206 26.60 3.78 -27.79
N THR A 207 25.78 2.83 -27.31
CA THR A 207 24.36 3.12 -27.04
C THR A 207 24.24 4.24 -25.99
N THR A 208 23.51 5.29 -26.33
CA THR A 208 23.32 6.44 -25.41
C THR A 208 22.46 6.05 -24.23
N PRO A 209 22.55 6.75 -23.08
CA PRO A 209 21.73 6.46 -21.90
C PRO A 209 20.23 6.47 -22.19
N GLU A 210 19.74 7.40 -23.01
CA GLU A 210 18.33 7.52 -23.39
C GLU A 210 17.80 6.27 -24.10
N ALA A 211 18.64 5.65 -24.92
CA ALA A 211 18.29 4.45 -25.68
C ALA A 211 18.41 3.17 -24.84
N ARG A 212 19.00 3.24 -23.64
CA ARG A 212 19.21 2.08 -22.75
C ARG A 212 18.06 1.97 -21.75
N GLY A 213 16.92 1.52 -22.21
CA GLY A 213 15.73 1.36 -21.38
C GLY A 213 15.04 0.02 -21.58
N ILE A 214 14.22 -0.38 -20.63
CA ILE A 214 13.21 -1.40 -20.88
C ILE A 214 12.19 -0.82 -21.87
N ASN A 215 11.40 -1.69 -22.52
CA ASN A 215 10.27 -1.23 -23.31
C ASN A 215 9.30 -0.46 -22.41
N GLU A 216 8.58 0.49 -23.01
CA GLU A 216 7.54 1.21 -22.28
C GLU A 216 6.41 0.29 -21.87
N PHE A 217 5.85 0.53 -20.68
CA PHE A 217 4.64 -0.15 -20.24
C PHE A 217 3.45 0.17 -21.15
N PRO A 218 2.45 -0.73 -21.24
CA PRO A 218 1.22 -0.43 -21.97
C PRO A 218 0.45 0.71 -21.29
N VAL A 219 -0.33 1.46 -22.06
CA VAL A 219 -1.09 2.63 -21.56
C VAL A 219 -2.09 2.30 -20.46
N GLU A 220 -2.54 1.05 -20.39
CA GLU A 220 -3.38 0.51 -19.30
C GLU A 220 -2.55 0.04 -18.10
N GLY A 221 -1.25 0.28 -18.11
CA GLY A 221 -0.35 -0.06 -17.01
C GLY A 221 -0.59 0.85 -15.81
N VAL A 222 -0.86 0.24 -14.65
CA VAL A 222 -0.94 0.93 -13.37
C VAL A 222 -0.07 0.21 -12.36
N GLU A 223 0.76 0.96 -11.67
CA GLU A 223 1.48 0.52 -10.48
C GLU A 223 0.95 1.29 -9.27
N LEU A 224 0.75 0.60 -8.17
CA LEU A 224 0.33 1.24 -6.92
C LEU A 224 1.05 0.67 -5.71
N LYS A 225 1.09 1.49 -4.66
CA LYS A 225 1.78 1.21 -3.41
C LYS A 225 0.87 1.61 -2.24
N PRO A 226 -0.04 0.71 -1.81
CA PRO A 226 -0.85 0.94 -0.62
C PRO A 226 0.02 0.85 0.63
N VAL A 227 -0.29 1.70 1.59
CA VAL A 227 0.39 1.83 2.89
C VAL A 227 -0.62 1.61 3.99
N PHE A 228 -0.36 0.64 4.85
CA PHE A 228 -1.24 0.27 5.94
C PHE A 228 -0.61 0.52 7.30
N SER A 229 -1.42 0.95 8.25
CA SER A 229 -1.13 0.91 9.68
C SER A 229 -2.08 -0.05 10.39
N THR A 230 -1.89 -0.28 11.69
CA THR A 230 -2.75 -1.20 12.45
C THR A 230 -3.67 -0.49 13.42
N VAL A 231 -4.88 -1.04 13.58
CA VAL A 231 -5.84 -0.68 14.62
C VAL A 231 -6.17 -1.93 15.44
N LYS A 232 -6.15 -1.82 16.76
CA LYS A 232 -6.46 -2.92 17.67
C LYS A 232 -7.92 -3.33 17.56
N ALA A 233 -8.19 -4.63 17.74
CA ALA A 233 -9.55 -5.18 17.77
C ALA A 233 -10.40 -4.64 18.93
N THR A 234 -9.76 -4.12 19.98
CA THR A 234 -10.42 -3.57 21.18
C THR A 234 -9.71 -2.30 21.64
N GLY A 235 -10.46 -1.41 22.30
CA GLY A 235 -9.96 -0.13 22.77
C GLY A 235 -9.76 0.88 21.65
N LEU A 236 -9.13 1.99 21.98
CA LEU A 236 -8.79 3.04 21.03
C LEU A 236 -7.33 2.90 20.57
N THR A 237 -7.09 3.05 19.28
CA THR A 237 -5.74 3.07 18.72
C THR A 237 -5.39 4.47 18.29
N ILE A 238 -4.24 4.99 18.74
CA ILE A 238 -3.75 6.31 18.35
C ILE A 238 -3.04 6.21 17.01
N GLN A 239 -3.44 7.05 16.05
CA GLN A 239 -2.79 7.21 14.75
C GLN A 239 -2.38 8.68 14.56
N PRO A 240 -1.17 8.97 14.04
CA PRO A 240 -0.80 10.33 13.72
C PRO A 240 -1.64 10.84 12.53
N LEU A 241 -1.99 12.12 12.55
CA LEU A 241 -2.72 12.79 11.50
C LEU A 241 -1.94 14.01 11.00
N TRP A 242 -1.67 14.04 9.69
CA TRP A 242 -0.98 15.14 9.06
C TRP A 242 -1.80 16.43 9.05
N GLN A 243 -1.20 17.52 9.51
CA GLN A 243 -1.78 18.86 9.51
C GLN A 243 -0.78 19.93 9.03
N GLY A 244 0.21 19.48 8.24
CA GLY A 244 1.29 20.33 7.76
C GLY A 244 2.50 20.39 8.70
N PRO A 245 3.64 20.92 8.21
CA PRO A 245 4.88 20.98 8.98
C PRO A 245 4.74 21.78 10.28
N ALA A 246 3.93 22.85 10.30
CA ALA A 246 3.70 23.68 11.49
C ALA A 246 3.02 22.92 12.64
N ALA A 247 2.31 21.83 12.33
CA ALA A 247 1.67 20.95 13.31
C ALA A 247 2.60 19.79 13.74
N SER A 248 3.91 20.03 13.76
CA SER A 248 4.92 19.08 14.20
C SER A 248 5.79 19.72 15.29
N THR A 249 6.31 18.91 16.19
CA THR A 249 7.35 19.34 17.16
C THR A 249 8.71 19.56 16.48
N ASN A 250 8.87 19.11 15.24
CA ASN A 250 10.04 19.32 14.39
C ASN A 250 9.61 19.75 12.97
N PRO A 251 9.26 21.04 12.74
CA PRO A 251 8.75 21.50 11.44
C PRO A 251 9.71 21.31 10.26
N ASN A 252 11.01 21.28 10.52
CA ASN A 252 12.03 21.09 9.48
C ASN A 252 12.22 19.62 9.05
N ASN A 253 11.79 18.70 9.91
CA ASN A 253 11.78 17.26 9.63
C ASN A 253 10.57 16.62 10.32
N PRO A 254 9.36 16.86 9.81
CA PRO A 254 8.10 16.51 10.48
C PRO A 254 7.74 15.03 10.26
N THR A 255 8.52 14.13 10.84
CA THR A 255 8.20 12.70 10.83
C THR A 255 6.90 12.41 11.59
N PRO A 256 6.16 11.34 11.27
CA PRO A 256 4.84 11.07 11.87
C PRO A 256 4.83 10.99 13.40
N ASP A 257 5.94 10.61 14.02
CA ASP A 257 6.11 10.59 15.48
C ASP A 257 6.24 11.98 16.12
N THR A 258 6.48 13.01 15.31
CA THR A 258 6.57 14.41 15.73
C THR A 258 5.27 15.20 15.53
N TRP A 259 4.27 14.63 14.87
CA TRP A 259 3.01 15.32 14.60
C TRP A 259 2.19 15.53 15.86
N THR A 260 1.61 16.71 15.99
CA THR A 260 0.90 17.12 17.20
C THR A 260 -0.61 16.89 17.14
N THR A 261 -1.14 16.51 15.97
CA THR A 261 -2.52 16.07 15.81
C THR A 261 -2.59 14.57 15.61
N CYS A 262 -3.50 13.93 16.32
CA CYS A 262 -3.69 12.48 16.26
C CYS A 262 -5.17 12.13 16.19
N VAL A 263 -5.46 10.92 15.71
CA VAL A 263 -6.79 10.37 15.69
C VAL A 263 -6.85 9.13 16.58
N LEU A 264 -7.88 9.06 17.42
CA LEU A 264 -8.25 7.90 18.21
C LEU A 264 -9.19 7.06 17.37
N VAL A 265 -8.69 5.94 16.84
CA VAL A 265 -9.47 5.06 15.98
C VAL A 265 -10.16 4.00 16.84
N ALA A 266 -11.50 3.97 16.80
CA ALA A 266 -12.30 2.95 17.44
C ALA A 266 -12.55 1.78 16.49
N PRO A 267 -12.28 0.53 16.89
CA PRO A 267 -12.46 -0.65 16.03
C PRO A 267 -13.93 -0.95 15.71
N THR A 268 -14.83 -0.37 16.49
CA THR A 268 -16.28 -0.52 16.35
C THR A 268 -16.94 0.85 16.32
N GLY A 269 -18.19 0.89 15.89
CA GLY A 269 -18.96 2.12 15.77
C GLY A 269 -19.08 2.62 14.35
N VAL A 270 -20.02 3.53 14.19
CA VAL A 270 -20.33 4.24 12.94
C VAL A 270 -20.42 5.72 13.24
N GLY A 271 -20.25 6.56 12.26
CA GLY A 271 -20.39 8.00 12.37
C GLY A 271 -19.26 8.77 11.74
N ALA A 272 -19.33 10.10 11.92
CA ALA A 272 -18.33 11.01 11.39
C ALA A 272 -17.13 11.17 12.33
N VAL A 273 -16.02 11.61 11.78
CA VAL A 273 -14.86 12.07 12.54
C VAL A 273 -15.24 13.35 13.31
N ARG A 274 -14.85 13.41 14.58
CA ARG A 274 -15.17 14.53 15.50
C ARG A 274 -14.02 14.78 16.49
N PRO A 275 -14.01 15.90 17.19
CA PRO A 275 -13.11 16.07 18.33
C PRO A 275 -13.29 14.95 19.37
N ALA A 276 -12.19 14.46 19.90
CA ALA A 276 -12.23 13.44 20.95
C ALA A 276 -12.60 14.06 22.31
N THR A 277 -13.34 13.32 23.12
CA THR A 277 -13.67 13.70 24.49
C THR A 277 -12.46 13.46 25.42
N ARG A 278 -12.46 14.10 26.60
CA ARG A 278 -11.43 13.87 27.62
C ARG A 278 -11.35 12.40 28.07
N ALA A 279 -12.50 11.74 28.18
CA ALA A 279 -12.57 10.33 28.57
C ALA A 279 -11.95 9.42 27.51
N GLU A 280 -12.20 9.67 26.24
CA GLU A 280 -11.59 8.92 25.13
C GLU A 280 -10.06 9.13 25.11
N ILE A 281 -9.59 10.35 25.28
CA ILE A 281 -8.16 10.66 25.35
C ILE A 281 -7.50 9.91 26.51
N ALA A 282 -8.12 9.95 27.70
CA ALA A 282 -7.60 9.27 28.88
C ALA A 282 -7.57 7.74 28.71
N SER A 283 -8.54 7.16 27.97
CA SER A 283 -8.60 5.72 27.72
C SER A 283 -7.62 5.22 26.67
N ALA A 284 -7.12 6.10 25.80
CA ALA A 284 -6.20 5.72 24.72
C ALA A 284 -4.74 5.54 25.17
N GLY A 285 -4.39 6.00 26.37
CA GLY A 285 -3.05 5.88 26.93
C GLY A 285 -2.04 6.92 26.41
N PRO A 286 -0.73 6.66 26.56
CA PRO A 286 0.31 7.61 26.18
C PRO A 286 0.29 7.93 24.68
N ALA A 287 0.36 9.20 24.34
CA ALA A 287 0.12 9.69 22.98
C ALA A 287 1.33 10.40 22.35
N GLY A 288 2.52 10.26 22.89
CA GLY A 288 3.75 10.84 22.31
C GLY A 288 3.66 12.37 22.12
N ALA A 289 3.87 12.84 20.90
CA ALA A 289 3.83 14.25 20.54
C ALA A 289 2.41 14.82 20.42
N CYS A 290 1.35 14.00 20.46
CA CYS A 290 -0.02 14.41 20.21
C CYS A 290 -0.53 15.42 21.26
N LYS A 291 -1.10 16.51 20.80
CA LYS A 291 -1.72 17.57 21.60
C LYS A 291 -3.20 17.76 21.26
N THR A 292 -3.56 17.51 20.02
CA THR A 292 -4.93 17.62 19.50
C THR A 292 -5.40 16.23 19.08
N PHE A 293 -6.64 15.89 19.48
CA PHE A 293 -7.18 14.56 19.23
C PHE A 293 -8.52 14.63 18.54
N LEU A 294 -8.64 13.88 17.45
CA LEU A 294 -9.92 13.54 16.84
C LEU A 294 -10.30 12.10 17.23
N TYR A 295 -11.56 11.79 17.13
CA TYR A 295 -12.12 10.45 17.24
C TYR A 295 -12.63 10.01 15.89
N ALA A 296 -12.30 8.82 15.45
CA ALA A 296 -12.76 8.25 14.18
C ALA A 296 -13.20 6.79 14.36
N PRO A 297 -14.40 6.41 13.91
CA PRO A 297 -14.74 5.01 13.74
C PRO A 297 -13.88 4.34 12.66
N LEU A 298 -13.61 3.05 12.82
CA LEU A 298 -12.88 2.25 11.82
C LEU A 298 -13.50 2.35 10.43
N SER A 299 -14.83 2.48 10.34
CA SER A 299 -15.57 2.62 9.08
C SER A 299 -15.21 3.84 8.25
N THR A 300 -14.45 4.80 8.79
CA THR A 300 -13.92 5.96 8.06
C THR A 300 -12.65 5.64 7.26
N PHE A 301 -12.10 4.45 7.44
CA PHE A 301 -10.95 3.91 6.70
C PHE A 301 -11.38 2.74 5.82
N TYR A 302 -10.67 2.52 4.73
CA TYR A 302 -10.64 1.18 4.17
C TYR A 302 -9.83 0.30 5.13
N ALA A 303 -10.46 -0.75 5.64
CA ALA A 303 -9.89 -1.58 6.69
C ALA A 303 -10.05 -3.07 6.35
N VAL A 304 -9.04 -3.86 6.71
CA VAL A 304 -9.02 -5.31 6.54
C VAL A 304 -8.80 -5.95 7.90
N ARG A 305 -9.64 -6.90 8.27
CA ARG A 305 -9.45 -7.68 9.50
C ARG A 305 -8.36 -8.73 9.28
N LEU A 306 -7.36 -8.73 10.16
CA LEU A 306 -6.20 -9.58 10.02
C LEU A 306 -6.47 -11.01 10.49
N SER A 307 -6.10 -11.98 9.68
CA SER A 307 -5.93 -13.37 10.09
C SER A 307 -4.65 -13.53 10.93
N ALA A 308 -4.49 -14.66 11.59
CA ALA A 308 -3.28 -14.97 12.36
C ALA A 308 -1.99 -14.90 11.50
N ALA A 309 -2.07 -15.34 10.24
CA ALA A 309 -0.93 -15.29 9.31
C ALA A 309 -0.58 -13.84 8.92
N GLU A 310 -1.57 -13.04 8.56
CA GLU A 310 -1.38 -11.62 8.20
C GLU A 310 -0.90 -10.80 9.39
N ALA A 311 -1.44 -11.04 10.59
CA ALA A 311 -0.98 -10.40 11.80
C ALA A 311 0.50 -10.66 12.08
N LYS A 312 0.96 -11.91 11.87
CA LYS A 312 2.36 -12.28 11.99
C LYS A 312 3.25 -11.55 10.96
N GLU A 313 2.83 -11.51 9.69
CA GLU A 313 3.56 -10.79 8.65
C GLU A 313 3.65 -9.30 8.98
N PHE A 314 2.53 -8.70 9.41
CA PHE A 314 2.50 -7.30 9.78
C PHE A 314 3.39 -7.01 11.00
N ALA A 315 3.35 -7.87 12.02
CA ALA A 315 4.23 -7.75 13.19
C ALA A 315 5.71 -7.84 12.82
N THR A 316 6.07 -8.76 11.92
CA THR A 316 7.44 -8.92 11.41
C THR A 316 7.90 -7.67 10.65
N SER A 317 7.04 -7.12 9.81
CA SER A 317 7.30 -5.94 8.99
C SER A 317 7.49 -4.67 9.82
N THR A 318 6.65 -4.48 10.83
CA THR A 318 6.59 -3.23 11.61
C THR A 318 7.36 -3.29 12.93
N GLY A 319 7.75 -4.47 13.38
CA GLY A 319 8.32 -4.68 14.72
C GLY A 319 7.33 -4.45 15.86
N ARG A 320 6.02 -4.42 15.58
CA ARG A 320 4.95 -4.15 16.55
C ARG A 320 4.16 -5.39 16.89
N ALA A 321 3.60 -5.41 18.10
CA ALA A 321 2.67 -6.45 18.49
C ALA A 321 1.35 -6.29 17.72
N VAL A 322 1.05 -7.24 16.84
CA VAL A 322 -0.20 -7.33 16.07
C VAL A 322 -0.79 -8.72 16.33
N ALA A 323 -2.08 -8.78 16.55
CA ALA A 323 -2.79 -10.02 16.88
C ALA A 323 -3.84 -10.35 15.81
N GLU A 324 -4.21 -11.62 15.72
CA GLU A 324 -5.37 -12.04 14.95
C GLU A 324 -6.62 -11.26 15.38
N GLY A 325 -7.37 -10.76 14.41
CA GLY A 325 -8.56 -9.95 14.65
C GLY A 325 -8.30 -8.44 14.78
N ASP A 326 -7.04 -7.99 14.92
CA ASP A 326 -6.69 -6.58 14.71
C ASP A 326 -6.98 -6.19 13.25
N PHE A 327 -6.96 -4.90 12.95
CA PHE A 327 -7.27 -4.40 11.62
C PHE A 327 -6.04 -3.73 11.00
N ALA A 328 -5.83 -3.95 9.72
CA ALA A 328 -5.01 -3.09 8.90
C ALA A 328 -5.89 -2.00 8.27
N VAL A 329 -5.49 -0.75 8.37
CA VAL A 329 -6.19 0.39 7.79
C VAL A 329 -5.34 1.04 6.72
N LEU A 330 -5.94 1.33 5.57
CA LEU A 330 -5.26 2.02 4.48
C LEU A 330 -4.99 3.47 4.92
N GLN A 331 -3.73 3.76 5.16
CA GLN A 331 -3.27 5.07 5.60
C GLN A 331 -2.95 5.99 4.43
N ALA A 332 -2.39 5.41 3.37
CA ALA A 332 -1.98 6.13 2.18
C ALA A 332 -1.86 5.19 0.96
N MET A 333 -1.75 5.76 -0.24
CA MET A 333 -1.50 5.01 -1.46
C MET A 333 -0.84 5.90 -2.52
N HIS A 334 0.32 5.46 -3.03
CA HIS A 334 0.82 5.98 -4.31
C HIS A 334 0.18 5.25 -5.47
N VAL A 335 -0.09 5.97 -6.54
CA VAL A 335 -0.63 5.44 -7.79
C VAL A 335 0.10 6.09 -8.95
N SER A 336 0.53 5.30 -9.91
CA SER A 336 1.06 5.78 -11.17
C SER A 336 0.42 5.06 -12.34
N THR A 337 0.12 5.78 -13.43
CA THR A 337 -0.47 5.22 -14.66
C THR A 337 0.38 5.56 -15.86
N LYS A 338 0.49 4.63 -16.82
CA LYS A 338 1.31 4.79 -18.03
C LYS A 338 0.60 5.54 -19.16
N GLU A 339 -0.38 6.36 -18.87
CA GLU A 339 -1.16 7.09 -19.86
C GLU A 339 -0.34 8.08 -20.70
N ILE A 340 0.83 8.51 -20.17
CA ILE A 340 1.84 9.33 -20.89
C ILE A 340 3.23 8.71 -20.71
N PRO A 341 4.23 9.05 -21.58
CA PRO A 341 5.58 8.47 -21.51
C PRO A 341 6.25 8.55 -20.14
N PHE A 342 6.08 9.66 -19.43
CA PHE A 342 6.66 9.87 -18.09
C PHE A 342 5.72 9.54 -16.94
N TRP A 343 4.64 8.80 -17.22
CA TRP A 343 3.60 8.39 -16.31
C TRP A 343 2.83 9.58 -15.70
N THR A 344 1.64 9.33 -15.25
CA THR A 344 0.90 10.23 -14.36
C THR A 344 1.15 9.79 -12.92
N TRP A 345 1.29 10.75 -12.02
CA TRP A 345 1.64 10.50 -10.64
C TRP A 345 0.63 11.13 -9.72
N GLN A 346 0.01 10.32 -8.88
CA GLN A 346 -0.92 10.75 -7.86
C GLN A 346 -0.68 9.98 -6.57
N THR A 347 -0.96 10.63 -5.45
CA THR A 347 -0.87 10.00 -4.14
C THR A 347 -2.02 10.42 -3.27
N PHE A 348 -2.51 9.48 -2.48
CA PHE A 348 -3.68 9.64 -1.61
C PHE A 348 -3.28 9.31 -0.18
N TRP A 349 -3.87 10.00 0.79
CA TRP A 349 -3.67 9.71 2.21
C TRP A 349 -4.95 9.98 2.99
N TRP A 350 -5.14 9.25 4.07
CA TRP A 350 -6.30 9.43 4.91
C TRP A 350 -6.25 10.81 5.59
N GLN A 351 -7.23 11.61 5.28
CA GLN A 351 -7.40 12.99 5.73
C GLN A 351 -8.89 13.30 5.76
N PRO A 352 -9.56 13.13 6.91
CA PRO A 352 -11.00 13.39 7.01
C PRO A 352 -11.29 14.88 7.02
N GLY A 353 -12.54 15.23 6.71
CA GLY A 353 -13.02 16.60 6.75
C GLY A 353 -12.73 17.42 5.50
N ALA A 354 -12.79 18.72 5.64
CA ALA A 354 -12.57 19.68 4.55
C ALA A 354 -11.09 19.75 4.13
N ASP A 355 -10.86 20.42 3.02
CA ASP A 355 -9.50 20.70 2.54
C ASP A 355 -8.68 21.43 3.62
N THR A 356 -7.47 20.92 3.87
CA THR A 356 -6.62 21.44 4.93
C THR A 356 -5.57 22.38 4.35
N PRO A 357 -5.68 23.70 4.57
CA PRO A 357 -4.76 24.68 3.97
C PRO A 357 -3.29 24.49 4.34
N ASN A 358 -3.02 23.87 5.50
CA ASN A 358 -1.66 23.69 6.02
C ASN A 358 -0.97 22.40 5.55
N GLY A 359 -1.71 21.45 4.99
CA GLY A 359 -1.15 20.20 4.46
C GLY A 359 -0.76 20.35 3.00
N PHE A 360 -1.77 20.39 2.17
CA PHE A 360 -1.71 20.63 0.74
C PHE A 360 -2.93 21.42 0.36
N PRO A 361 -2.84 22.73 0.11
CA PRO A 361 -3.97 23.50 -0.40
C PRO A 361 -4.50 22.88 -1.68
N GLY A 362 -5.80 22.64 -1.73
CA GLY A 362 -6.43 21.98 -2.87
C GLY A 362 -6.38 20.47 -2.86
N SER A 363 -5.91 19.82 -1.78
CA SER A 363 -5.83 18.36 -1.70
C SER A 363 -7.17 17.63 -1.73
N LYS A 364 -8.27 18.33 -1.51
CA LYS A 364 -9.65 17.82 -1.65
C LYS A 364 -10.44 18.48 -2.78
N GLN A 365 -9.86 19.43 -3.47
CA GLN A 365 -10.53 20.07 -4.62
C GLN A 365 -10.78 19.05 -5.73
N ASN A 366 -11.90 19.20 -6.41
CA ASN A 366 -12.37 18.32 -7.47
C ASN A 366 -12.68 16.87 -7.04
N GLN A 367 -12.74 16.58 -5.72
CA GLN A 367 -13.21 15.28 -5.25
C GLN A 367 -14.66 15.08 -5.70
N PRO A 368 -15.00 13.96 -6.37
CA PRO A 368 -16.36 13.69 -6.82
C PRO A 368 -17.35 13.60 -5.64
N ALA A 369 -18.48 14.27 -5.74
CA ALA A 369 -19.54 14.17 -4.73
C ALA A 369 -20.13 12.76 -4.61
N SER A 370 -19.99 11.96 -5.66
CA SER A 370 -20.39 10.54 -5.72
C SER A 370 -19.44 9.60 -4.98
N LEU A 371 -18.26 10.08 -4.57
CA LEU A 371 -17.30 9.25 -3.86
C LEU A 371 -17.78 9.02 -2.43
N GLY A 372 -18.25 7.83 -2.16
CA GLY A 372 -18.76 7.41 -0.84
C GLY A 372 -17.67 7.09 0.18
N ALA A 373 -18.08 6.90 1.43
CA ALA A 373 -17.18 6.41 2.49
C ALA A 373 -16.74 4.96 2.19
N PRO A 374 -15.52 4.57 2.60
CA PRO A 374 -14.52 5.41 3.30
C PRO A 374 -13.68 6.29 2.37
N TRP A 375 -13.83 6.18 1.06
CA TRP A 375 -12.93 6.72 0.05
C TRP A 375 -12.92 8.25 -0.03
N ASN A 376 -14.00 8.90 0.36
CA ASN A 376 -14.11 10.36 0.48
C ASN A 376 -13.34 10.95 1.69
N ASN A 377 -12.83 10.09 2.59
CA ASN A 377 -11.99 10.52 3.71
C ASN A 377 -10.50 10.64 3.33
N TYR A 378 -10.16 10.56 2.06
CA TYR A 378 -8.79 10.71 1.58
C TYR A 378 -8.57 12.07 0.95
N ALA A 379 -7.36 12.58 1.06
CA ALA A 379 -6.85 13.73 0.32
C ALA A 379 -5.92 13.25 -0.80
N ALA A 380 -5.64 14.11 -1.78
CA ALA A 380 -4.84 13.75 -2.93
C ALA A 380 -3.81 14.84 -3.28
N CYS A 381 -2.68 14.41 -3.82
CA CYS A 381 -1.78 15.24 -4.60
C CYS A 381 -1.56 14.57 -5.96
N ALA A 382 -1.46 15.36 -7.02
CA ALA A 382 -1.15 14.89 -8.35
C ALA A 382 -0.04 15.75 -8.98
N ALA A 383 0.94 15.10 -9.63
CA ALA A 383 2.02 15.75 -10.36
C ALA A 383 2.24 15.01 -11.70
N TYR A 384 1.79 15.62 -12.80
CA TYR A 384 1.93 15.08 -14.13
C TYR A 384 3.14 15.65 -14.89
N SER A 385 3.87 16.55 -14.21
CA SER A 385 5.14 17.12 -14.65
C SER A 385 6.08 17.32 -13.48
N GLN A 386 7.37 17.46 -13.74
CA GLN A 386 8.34 17.80 -12.69
C GLN A 386 8.22 19.25 -12.23
N THR A 387 7.78 20.12 -13.11
CA THR A 387 7.83 21.57 -12.89
C THR A 387 6.48 22.22 -13.13
N THR A 388 6.25 23.33 -12.42
CA THR A 388 5.05 24.16 -12.58
C THR A 388 5.22 25.25 -13.62
N THR A 389 6.45 25.46 -14.12
CA THR A 389 6.80 26.53 -15.03
C THR A 389 7.30 25.99 -16.36
N VAL A 390 7.06 26.75 -17.44
CA VAL A 390 7.50 26.39 -18.78
C VAL A 390 9.03 26.37 -18.91
N ASP A 391 9.73 27.18 -18.11
CA ASP A 391 11.20 27.22 -18.07
C ASP A 391 11.83 26.05 -17.31
N GLY A 392 11.00 25.20 -16.68
CA GLY A 392 11.45 24.02 -15.96
C GLY A 392 12.19 24.30 -14.65
N SER A 393 12.18 25.55 -14.17
CA SER A 393 12.98 25.96 -13.02
C SER A 393 12.32 25.66 -11.66
N THR A 394 10.99 25.70 -11.59
CA THR A 394 10.25 25.54 -10.34
C THR A 394 9.67 24.14 -10.22
N MET A 395 10.12 23.38 -9.20
CA MET A 395 9.60 22.06 -8.92
C MET A 395 8.11 22.09 -8.61
N GLN A 396 7.34 21.22 -9.25
CA GLN A 396 5.98 20.92 -8.82
C GLN A 396 6.03 20.00 -7.62
N VAL A 397 5.85 20.53 -6.42
CA VAL A 397 5.89 19.72 -5.20
C VAL A 397 4.67 18.82 -5.10
N CYS A 398 4.91 17.52 -4.93
CA CYS A 398 3.89 16.54 -4.63
C CYS A 398 4.51 15.38 -3.85
N PHE A 399 4.06 15.16 -2.63
CA PHE A 399 4.53 14.11 -1.74
C PHE A 399 3.38 13.52 -0.92
N ASN A 400 3.58 12.33 -0.38
CA ASN A 400 2.68 11.71 0.59
C ASN A 400 3.20 11.93 2.00
N PRO A 401 2.44 12.56 2.90
CA PRO A 401 2.94 12.84 4.25
C PRO A 401 3.29 11.58 5.04
N TYR A 402 2.65 10.45 4.80
CA TYR A 402 2.96 9.21 5.53
C TYR A 402 4.16 8.43 4.98
N LEU A 403 4.70 8.84 3.85
CA LEU A 403 5.84 8.20 3.20
C LEU A 403 7.05 9.15 3.13
N GLU A 404 6.90 10.30 2.49
CA GLU A 404 8.02 11.19 2.20
C GLU A 404 8.43 12.08 3.40
N THR A 405 7.65 12.13 4.48
CA THR A 405 8.12 12.75 5.74
C THR A 405 8.89 11.77 6.62
N SER A 406 9.13 10.56 6.14
CA SER A 406 9.85 9.54 6.88
C SER A 406 11.29 9.91 7.18
N SER A 407 11.81 9.48 8.34
CA SER A 407 13.23 9.63 8.65
C SER A 407 14.07 8.92 7.58
N GLY A 408 15.12 9.59 7.10
CA GLY A 408 15.98 9.06 6.03
C GLY A 408 15.57 9.45 4.62
N ILE A 409 14.46 10.18 4.43
CA ILE A 409 14.11 10.81 3.16
C ILE A 409 14.42 12.32 3.28
N PRO A 410 15.59 12.77 2.86
CA PRO A 410 15.94 14.19 2.92
C PRO A 410 15.05 14.96 1.94
N ALA A 411 14.63 16.18 2.31
CA ALA A 411 13.85 17.08 1.46
C ALA A 411 12.52 16.50 0.90
N GLY A 412 11.92 15.50 1.58
CA GLY A 412 10.67 14.88 1.13
C GLY A 412 9.52 15.86 0.95
N LEU A 413 9.44 16.90 1.81
CA LEU A 413 8.45 17.98 1.73
C LEU A 413 8.54 18.85 0.46
N THR A 414 9.64 18.79 -0.26
CA THR A 414 9.89 19.56 -1.49
C THR A 414 10.11 18.65 -2.69
N SER A 415 9.77 17.36 -2.56
CA SER A 415 9.97 16.37 -3.60
C SER A 415 8.82 16.32 -4.61
N ASN A 416 9.07 15.64 -5.70
CA ASN A 416 8.09 15.27 -6.73
C ASN A 416 8.24 13.78 -7.02
N CYS A 417 7.14 13.07 -7.20
CA CYS A 417 7.16 11.64 -7.51
C CYS A 417 8.09 11.30 -8.69
N MET A 418 8.01 12.11 -9.76
CA MET A 418 8.80 11.89 -10.99
C MET A 418 10.30 12.03 -10.76
N SER A 419 10.75 12.96 -9.89
CA SER A 419 12.17 13.15 -9.64
C SER A 419 12.81 11.98 -8.92
N CYS A 420 12.04 11.27 -8.09
CA CYS A 420 12.47 10.02 -7.46
C CYS A 420 12.37 8.83 -8.44
N HIS A 421 11.23 8.68 -9.11
CA HIS A 421 10.98 7.55 -10.00
C HIS A 421 11.74 7.66 -11.33
N GLY A 422 12.01 8.88 -11.80
CA GLY A 422 12.75 9.10 -13.06
C GLY A 422 14.21 8.62 -13.03
N VAL A 423 14.77 8.33 -11.84
CA VAL A 423 16.13 7.76 -11.70
C VAL A 423 16.13 6.24 -11.48
N ALA A 424 15.01 5.57 -11.71
CA ALA A 424 14.91 4.13 -11.58
C ALA A 424 15.74 3.42 -12.65
N VAL A 425 16.79 2.71 -12.25
CA VAL A 425 17.71 1.99 -13.16
C VAL A 425 17.99 0.59 -12.62
N VAL A 426 18.31 -0.34 -13.51
CA VAL A 426 18.66 -1.72 -13.17
C VAL A 426 19.81 -1.74 -12.17
N GLY A 427 19.58 -2.38 -11.02
CA GLY A 427 20.56 -2.46 -9.95
C GLY A 427 20.82 -1.13 -9.23
N GLY A 428 19.98 -0.15 -9.41
CA GLY A 428 20.03 1.13 -8.71
C GLY A 428 19.84 0.94 -7.19
N LYS A 429 20.73 1.53 -6.39
CA LYS A 429 20.75 1.31 -4.94
C LYS A 429 20.08 2.42 -4.12
N ALA A 430 19.81 3.56 -4.70
CA ALA A 430 19.34 4.71 -3.94
C ALA A 430 18.23 5.46 -4.67
N PRO A 431 17.00 5.40 -4.16
CA PRO A 431 15.90 6.18 -4.70
C PRO A 431 16.01 7.68 -4.34
N TYR A 432 16.93 8.08 -3.48
CA TYR A 432 17.06 9.44 -2.98
C TYR A 432 18.45 10.02 -3.25
N PRO A 433 18.74 10.37 -4.52
CA PRO A 433 19.96 11.09 -4.82
C PRO A 433 19.91 12.51 -4.20
N PRO A 434 21.05 13.15 -3.95
CA PRO A 434 21.09 14.45 -3.24
C PRO A 434 20.24 15.55 -3.85
N ASN A 435 19.88 15.43 -5.13
CA ASN A 435 19.16 16.44 -5.91
C ASN A 435 17.74 16.01 -6.33
N TYR A 436 17.17 14.95 -5.77
CA TYR A 436 15.86 14.48 -6.20
C TYR A 436 14.70 15.46 -5.95
N ASN A 437 14.92 16.51 -5.18
CA ASN A 437 14.02 17.64 -4.99
C ASN A 437 14.23 18.77 -5.99
N LYS A 438 15.00 18.54 -7.05
CA LYS A 438 15.18 19.46 -8.18
C LYS A 438 14.75 18.77 -9.46
N PRO A 439 14.36 19.55 -10.50
CA PRO A 439 14.14 18.99 -11.82
C PRO A 439 15.38 18.27 -12.33
N ILE A 440 15.19 17.10 -12.93
CA ILE A 440 16.25 16.30 -13.56
C ILE A 440 15.93 16.10 -15.03
N ALA A 441 16.95 15.99 -15.84
CA ALA A 441 16.80 15.63 -17.25
C ALA A 441 16.68 14.09 -17.32
N PHE A 442 15.47 13.59 -17.58
CA PHE A 442 15.22 12.16 -17.64
C PHE A 442 16.08 11.50 -18.72
N PHE A 443 16.71 10.40 -18.32
CA PHE A 443 17.57 9.54 -19.12
C PHE A 443 18.85 10.17 -19.67
N THR A 444 19.07 11.48 -19.48
CA THR A 444 20.25 12.22 -19.97
C THR A 444 21.13 12.78 -18.86
N ASP A 445 20.59 12.98 -17.64
CA ASP A 445 21.37 13.52 -16.53
C ASP A 445 22.54 12.58 -16.18
N PRO A 446 23.81 13.00 -16.39
CA PRO A 446 24.97 12.13 -16.20
C PRO A 446 25.21 11.76 -14.72
N ALA A 447 24.53 12.42 -13.78
CA ALA A 447 24.59 12.05 -12.38
C ALA A 447 23.89 10.70 -12.10
N TYR A 448 22.91 10.33 -12.92
CA TYR A 448 22.09 9.13 -12.74
C TYR A 448 22.19 8.16 -13.90
N PHE A 449 22.39 8.64 -15.12
CA PHE A 449 22.37 7.83 -16.32
C PHE A 449 23.76 7.78 -16.95
N THR A 450 24.29 6.60 -17.10
CA THR A 450 25.57 6.35 -17.75
C THR A 450 25.37 5.37 -18.92
N THR A 451 26.37 5.25 -19.78
CA THR A 451 26.36 4.27 -20.87
C THR A 451 26.33 2.80 -20.41
N ARG A 452 26.30 2.57 -19.10
CA ARG A 452 26.26 1.21 -18.51
C ARG A 452 24.98 0.94 -17.73
N THR A 453 24.08 1.90 -17.61
CA THR A 453 22.81 1.75 -16.89
C THR A 453 21.65 1.59 -17.85
N THR A 454 20.69 0.73 -17.49
CA THR A 454 19.41 0.57 -18.19
C THR A 454 18.32 1.15 -17.32
N HIS A 455 17.60 2.17 -17.79
CA HIS A 455 16.46 2.71 -17.07
C HIS A 455 15.25 1.78 -17.16
N THR A 456 14.38 1.82 -16.14
CA THR A 456 13.27 0.88 -15.97
C THR A 456 11.91 1.54 -16.13
N ASP A 457 11.80 2.49 -17.06
CA ASP A 457 10.56 3.20 -17.35
C ASP A 457 9.87 3.70 -16.07
N PHE A 458 10.63 4.37 -15.20
CA PHE A 458 10.19 4.89 -13.88
C PHE A 458 9.80 3.84 -12.82
N SER A 459 9.80 2.55 -13.16
CA SER A 459 9.40 1.50 -12.20
C SER A 459 10.56 1.08 -11.30
N TRP A 460 10.54 1.52 -10.03
CA TRP A 460 11.43 0.98 -9.01
C TRP A 460 11.16 -0.48 -8.70
N ALA A 461 9.93 -0.94 -8.91
CA ALA A 461 9.58 -2.33 -8.73
C ALA A 461 10.35 -3.23 -9.70
N VAL A 462 10.44 -2.83 -10.97
CA VAL A 462 11.25 -3.51 -11.97
C VAL A 462 12.73 -3.32 -11.69
N ALA A 463 13.19 -2.10 -11.39
CA ALA A 463 14.61 -1.82 -11.11
C ALA A 463 15.21 -2.75 -10.02
N ASN A 464 14.40 -3.11 -9.04
CA ASN A 464 14.75 -3.93 -7.89
C ASN A 464 14.16 -5.35 -7.95
N ALA A 465 13.77 -5.82 -9.13
CA ALA A 465 13.31 -7.20 -9.30
C ALA A 465 14.38 -8.20 -8.81
N GLN A 466 14.02 -9.05 -7.87
CA GLN A 466 14.92 -10.03 -7.22
C GLN A 466 14.41 -11.44 -7.40
#